data_02a337d8de44acf733af9350c7d18687
#
_entry.id   02a337d8de44acf733af9350c7d18687
#
_cell.length_a   1.000
_cell.length_b   1.000
_cell.length_c   1.000
_cell.angle_alpha   90.00
_cell.angle_beta   90.00
_cell.angle_gamma   90.00
#
_symmetry.space_group_name_H-M   'P 1'
#
loop_
_entity.id
_entity.type
_entity.pdbx_description
1 polymer ?
#
loop_
_entity_poly.entity_id
_entity_poly.type
_entity_poly.pdbx_seq_one_letter_code
_entity_poly.pdbx_strand_id
1 'polypeptide(L)'
;MEDRLLVTASPHIRDHSTTRGLMGNVVIALLPAVLASALIFGARALLLVVVTTFACVAFEYIYERLLHKTNTVGDLSAVVTGIILALNMPVGMPLWIAVVGAFVAIVITKQLFGGLGYNFANPALVGRIVLFLGFTSRMTAYVYPDMAVDALASATPLASSVDRHAVSLLDMFLGLHGGMMGEVCVLAILLGFAYLVATKTIQVTIPVTIVATVFILTTLNTGDPYAALIECMSGGLLFGSVFMATDYVTSPFTTKGKLFYGVFIGLITFLIRHFGSMNEGMSYAILLGNLMTPWFNAWGHQTPLGYKKPKKAKKAAEEGGKA
;
A
#
# COMPACT_ATOMS: atom_id res chain seq x y z
N MET A 1 -18.13 -39.85 -38.00
CA MET A 1 -17.93 -38.65 -37.17
C MET A 1 -16.48 -38.23 -37.34
N GLU A 2 -16.24 -37.15 -38.06
CA GLU A 2 -14.88 -36.59 -38.17
C GLU A 2 -14.47 -36.04 -36.80
N ASP A 3 -13.47 -36.68 -36.17
CA ASP A 3 -12.81 -36.16 -34.98
C ASP A 3 -12.05 -34.88 -35.35
N ARG A 4 -12.74 -33.75 -35.32
CA ARG A 4 -12.12 -32.44 -35.49
C ARG A 4 -11.34 -32.10 -34.24
N LEU A 5 -10.02 -32.13 -34.31
CA LEU A 5 -9.16 -31.63 -33.27
C LEU A 5 -9.42 -30.13 -33.06
N LEU A 6 -9.85 -29.79 -31.86
CA LEU A 6 -10.14 -28.39 -31.48
C LEU A 6 -8.78 -27.73 -31.17
N VAL A 7 -8.27 -26.92 -32.12
CA VAL A 7 -7.06 -26.12 -31.90
C VAL A 7 -7.47 -24.78 -31.34
N THR A 8 -7.15 -24.54 -30.08
CA THR A 8 -7.34 -23.23 -29.42
C THR A 8 -6.02 -22.46 -29.37
N ALA A 9 -6.10 -21.12 -29.45
CA ALA A 9 -4.93 -20.28 -29.26
C ALA A 9 -4.42 -20.41 -27.79
N SER A 10 -3.08 -20.43 -27.63
CA SER A 10 -2.49 -20.42 -26.29
C SER A 10 -2.75 -19.08 -25.55
N PRO A 11 -2.90 -19.11 -24.21
CA PRO A 11 -2.70 -20.26 -23.32
C PRO A 11 -3.93 -21.17 -23.26
N HIS A 12 -3.70 -22.48 -23.28
CA HIS A 12 -4.76 -23.50 -23.22
C HIS A 12 -5.35 -23.68 -21.80
N ILE A 13 -4.56 -23.37 -20.78
CA ILE A 13 -4.96 -23.40 -19.37
C ILE A 13 -5.06 -21.95 -18.89
N ARG A 14 -6.23 -21.53 -18.44
CA ARG A 14 -6.50 -20.18 -17.90
C ARG A 14 -6.99 -20.31 -16.47
N ASP A 15 -6.53 -19.42 -15.61
CA ASP A 15 -7.11 -19.21 -14.29
C ASP A 15 -8.47 -18.49 -14.43
N HIS A 16 -9.45 -18.89 -13.62
CA HIS A 16 -10.78 -18.28 -13.58
C HIS A 16 -10.87 -17.02 -12.73
N SER A 17 -9.73 -16.53 -12.20
CA SER A 17 -9.70 -15.30 -11.43
C SER A 17 -10.10 -14.10 -12.30
N THR A 18 -11.02 -13.29 -11.77
CA THR A 18 -11.48 -12.06 -12.40
C THR A 18 -10.98 -10.85 -11.62
N THR A 19 -10.78 -9.72 -12.28
CA THR A 19 -10.40 -8.45 -11.63
C THR A 19 -11.39 -8.09 -10.51
N ARG A 20 -12.68 -8.24 -10.76
CA ARG A 20 -13.72 -8.01 -9.76
C ARG A 20 -13.59 -8.95 -8.55
N GLY A 21 -13.24 -10.21 -8.78
CA GLY A 21 -13.05 -11.20 -7.69
C GLY A 21 -11.84 -10.82 -6.83
N LEU A 22 -10.72 -10.45 -7.46
CA LEU A 22 -9.51 -10.04 -6.76
C LEU A 22 -9.75 -8.76 -5.94
N MET A 23 -10.37 -7.73 -6.54
CA MET A 23 -10.71 -6.49 -5.83
C MET A 23 -11.75 -6.74 -4.72
N GLY A 24 -12.71 -7.65 -4.95
CA GLY A 24 -13.65 -8.09 -3.92
C GLY A 24 -12.97 -8.71 -2.71
N ASN A 25 -11.95 -9.55 -2.90
CA ASN A 25 -11.15 -10.11 -1.82
C ASN A 25 -10.43 -9.01 -1.01
N VAL A 26 -9.92 -7.97 -1.70
CA VAL A 26 -9.29 -6.83 -1.01
C VAL A 26 -10.31 -6.05 -0.18
N VAL A 27 -11.52 -5.83 -0.72
CA VAL A 27 -12.62 -5.18 0.05
C VAL A 27 -12.94 -6.00 1.32
N ILE A 28 -13.09 -7.32 1.20
CA ILE A 28 -13.36 -8.20 2.35
C ILE A 28 -12.21 -8.13 3.37
N ALA A 29 -10.96 -8.11 2.92
CA ALA A 29 -9.79 -8.01 3.78
C ALA A 29 -9.68 -6.67 4.51
N LEU A 30 -10.25 -5.59 3.95
CA LEU A 30 -10.31 -4.27 4.58
C LEU A 30 -11.45 -4.13 5.59
N LEU A 31 -12.48 -4.99 5.54
CA LEU A 31 -13.63 -4.91 6.46
C LEU A 31 -13.23 -4.96 7.95
N PRO A 32 -12.30 -5.84 8.40
CA PRO A 32 -11.86 -5.83 9.79
C PRO A 32 -11.30 -4.46 10.22
N ALA A 33 -10.51 -3.79 9.36
CA ALA A 33 -9.96 -2.47 9.66
C ALA A 33 -11.04 -1.38 9.68
N VAL A 34 -12.05 -1.45 8.80
CA VAL A 34 -13.21 -0.55 8.80
C VAL A 34 -14.03 -0.75 10.07
N LEU A 35 -14.30 -2.00 10.47
CA LEU A 35 -15.03 -2.32 11.68
C LEU A 35 -14.29 -1.87 12.94
N ALA A 36 -12.97 -2.14 13.00
CA ALA A 36 -12.13 -1.68 14.11
C ALA A 36 -12.16 -0.15 14.23
N SER A 37 -12.01 0.58 13.11
CA SER A 37 -12.08 2.04 13.11
C SER A 37 -13.45 2.57 13.55
N ALA A 38 -14.54 1.89 13.16
CA ALA A 38 -15.89 2.25 13.59
C ALA A 38 -16.12 2.00 15.09
N LEU A 39 -15.57 0.92 15.64
CA LEU A 39 -15.65 0.61 17.07
C LEU A 39 -14.81 1.56 17.93
N ILE A 40 -13.62 1.94 17.45
CA ILE A 40 -12.68 2.78 18.17
C ILE A 40 -13.07 4.27 18.08
N PHE A 41 -13.41 4.77 16.90
CA PHE A 41 -13.66 6.18 16.62
C PHE A 41 -15.15 6.51 16.39
N GLY A 42 -16.03 5.52 16.50
CA GLY A 42 -17.47 5.70 16.38
C GLY A 42 -17.98 5.95 14.94
N ALA A 43 -19.23 6.42 14.87
CA ALA A 43 -19.96 6.60 13.59
C ALA A 43 -19.31 7.58 12.63
N ARG A 44 -18.48 8.51 13.11
CA ARG A 44 -17.79 9.49 12.28
C ARG A 44 -16.78 8.82 11.35
N ALA A 45 -16.07 7.79 11.82
CA ALA A 45 -15.15 7.01 11.00
C ALA A 45 -15.90 6.32 9.84
N LEU A 46 -17.04 5.70 10.14
CA LEU A 46 -17.88 5.05 9.13
C LEU A 46 -18.38 6.04 8.07
N LEU A 47 -18.84 7.22 8.53
CA LEU A 47 -19.28 8.29 7.63
C LEU A 47 -18.16 8.73 6.68
N LEU A 48 -16.93 8.88 7.19
CA LEU A 48 -15.77 9.25 6.36
C LEU A 48 -15.45 8.17 5.31
N VAL A 49 -15.47 6.90 5.71
CA VAL A 49 -15.28 5.77 4.78
C VAL A 49 -16.35 5.76 3.69
N VAL A 50 -17.63 5.90 4.05
CA VAL A 50 -18.74 5.89 3.09
C VAL A 50 -18.65 7.06 2.12
N VAL A 51 -18.43 8.29 2.64
CA VAL A 51 -18.36 9.49 1.78
C VAL A 51 -17.17 9.44 0.85
N THR A 52 -15.99 9.03 1.33
CA THR A 52 -14.78 8.94 0.49
C THR A 52 -14.94 7.87 -0.59
N THR A 53 -15.47 6.71 -0.23
CA THR A 53 -15.69 5.61 -1.18
C THR A 53 -16.73 6.01 -2.23
N PHE A 54 -17.84 6.62 -1.81
CA PHE A 54 -18.85 7.13 -2.73
C PHE A 54 -18.28 8.19 -3.68
N ALA A 55 -17.48 9.13 -3.17
CA ALA A 55 -16.82 10.13 -3.98
C ALA A 55 -15.88 9.51 -5.03
N CYS A 56 -15.09 8.50 -4.65
CA CYS A 56 -14.23 7.77 -5.60
C CYS A 56 -15.04 7.11 -6.72
N VAL A 57 -16.10 6.41 -6.39
CA VAL A 57 -16.98 5.75 -7.37
C VAL A 57 -17.67 6.79 -8.26
N ALA A 58 -18.16 7.88 -7.69
CA ALA A 58 -18.81 8.96 -8.43
C ALA A 58 -17.84 9.64 -9.41
N PHE A 59 -16.63 9.96 -9.00
CA PHE A 59 -15.62 10.55 -9.89
C PHE A 59 -15.22 9.62 -11.02
N GLU A 60 -15.08 8.31 -10.78
CA GLU A 60 -14.82 7.33 -11.83
C GLU A 60 -15.95 7.31 -12.83
N TYR A 61 -17.20 7.16 -12.38
CA TYR A 61 -18.38 7.13 -13.23
C TYR A 61 -18.54 8.42 -14.06
N ILE A 62 -18.40 9.60 -13.42
CA ILE A 62 -18.53 10.90 -14.08
C ILE A 62 -17.45 11.05 -15.17
N TYR A 63 -16.19 10.71 -14.85
CA TYR A 63 -15.09 10.82 -15.78
C TYR A 63 -15.28 9.92 -17.01
N GLU A 64 -15.67 8.67 -16.80
CA GLU A 64 -15.94 7.71 -17.89
C GLU A 64 -17.11 8.15 -18.77
N ARG A 65 -18.15 8.70 -18.16
CA ARG A 65 -19.31 9.23 -18.89
C ARG A 65 -18.94 10.46 -19.73
N LEU A 66 -18.20 11.40 -19.16
CA LEU A 66 -17.79 12.62 -19.86
C LEU A 66 -16.88 12.34 -21.06
N LEU A 67 -15.99 11.35 -20.93
CA LEU A 67 -15.05 10.97 -22.00
C LEU A 67 -15.50 9.80 -22.87
N HIS A 68 -16.77 9.40 -22.76
CA HIS A 68 -17.36 8.28 -23.52
C HIS A 68 -16.54 6.99 -23.47
N LYS A 69 -15.89 6.72 -22.30
CA LYS A 69 -15.15 5.49 -22.05
C LYS A 69 -16.08 4.35 -21.65
N THR A 70 -15.56 3.12 -21.75
CA THR A 70 -16.25 1.93 -21.22
C THR A 70 -16.39 2.05 -19.70
N ASN A 71 -17.56 1.70 -19.16
CA ASN A 71 -17.82 1.75 -17.73
C ASN A 71 -17.05 0.63 -17.00
N THR A 72 -16.09 1.00 -16.14
CA THR A 72 -15.28 0.07 -15.33
C THR A 72 -15.64 0.07 -13.85
N VAL A 73 -16.60 0.88 -13.41
CA VAL A 73 -17.03 0.98 -11.99
C VAL A 73 -17.34 -0.39 -11.37
N GLY A 74 -17.78 -1.36 -12.18
CA GLY A 74 -18.12 -2.72 -11.75
C GLY A 74 -16.91 -3.58 -11.33
N ASP A 75 -15.67 -3.15 -11.56
CA ASP A 75 -14.46 -3.85 -11.18
C ASP A 75 -14.09 -3.71 -9.69
N LEU A 76 -14.78 -2.84 -8.94
CA LEU A 76 -14.59 -2.52 -7.52
C LEU A 76 -13.28 -1.79 -7.19
N SER A 77 -12.47 -1.43 -8.16
CA SER A 77 -11.17 -0.77 -7.90
C SER A 77 -11.31 0.63 -7.29
N ALA A 78 -12.35 1.40 -7.68
CA ALA A 78 -12.65 2.68 -7.04
C ALA A 78 -13.12 2.51 -5.59
N VAL A 79 -13.83 1.43 -5.29
CA VAL A 79 -14.26 1.10 -3.92
C VAL A 79 -13.03 0.81 -3.05
N VAL A 80 -12.11 -0.03 -3.52
CA VAL A 80 -10.85 -0.33 -2.83
C VAL A 80 -10.05 0.96 -2.60
N THR A 81 -9.88 1.79 -3.63
CA THR A 81 -9.16 3.06 -3.53
C THR A 81 -9.80 3.98 -2.49
N GLY A 82 -11.12 4.09 -2.48
CA GLY A 82 -11.87 4.93 -1.53
C GLY A 82 -11.73 4.45 -0.09
N ILE A 83 -11.84 3.15 0.18
CA ILE A 83 -11.68 2.57 1.52
C ILE A 83 -10.24 2.77 2.01
N ILE A 84 -9.22 2.45 1.20
CA ILE A 84 -7.82 2.63 1.57
C ILE A 84 -7.52 4.11 1.83
N LEU A 85 -7.99 5.02 1.00
CA LEU A 85 -7.79 6.46 1.19
C LEU A 85 -8.45 6.94 2.48
N ALA A 86 -9.69 6.53 2.76
CA ALA A 86 -10.41 6.88 3.98
C ALA A 86 -9.66 6.40 5.23
N LEU A 87 -9.24 5.13 5.25
CA LEU A 87 -8.50 4.54 6.35
C LEU A 87 -7.11 5.20 6.58
N ASN A 88 -6.58 5.89 5.58
CA ASN A 88 -5.35 6.68 5.68
C ASN A 88 -5.57 8.14 6.10
N MET A 89 -6.74 8.48 6.62
CA MET A 89 -7.05 9.81 7.16
C MET A 89 -7.39 9.73 8.65
N PRO A 90 -7.14 10.81 9.43
CA PRO A 90 -7.62 10.90 10.80
C PRO A 90 -9.15 11.11 10.81
N VAL A 91 -9.83 10.59 11.85
CA VAL A 91 -11.30 10.66 11.99
C VAL A 91 -11.86 12.09 12.00
N GLY A 92 -11.06 13.06 12.48
CA GLY A 92 -11.41 14.49 12.51
C GLY A 92 -11.39 15.20 11.15
N MET A 93 -11.04 14.49 10.07
CA MET A 93 -10.94 15.07 8.74
C MET A 93 -12.28 15.65 8.25
N PRO A 94 -12.32 16.91 7.77
CA PRO A 94 -13.49 17.46 7.10
C PRO A 94 -13.83 16.68 5.82
N LEU A 95 -15.11 16.38 5.61
CA LEU A 95 -15.57 15.55 4.50
C LEU A 95 -15.19 16.12 3.12
N TRP A 96 -15.19 17.45 2.96
CA TRP A 96 -14.81 18.09 1.69
C TRP A 96 -13.34 17.86 1.33
N ILE A 97 -12.43 17.78 2.32
CA ILE A 97 -11.01 17.46 2.09
C ILE A 97 -10.89 16.02 1.62
N ALA A 98 -11.66 15.08 2.21
CA ALA A 98 -11.70 13.69 1.77
C ALA A 98 -12.17 13.58 0.29
N VAL A 99 -13.16 14.39 -0.11
CA VAL A 99 -13.62 14.46 -1.51
C VAL A 99 -12.51 14.99 -2.44
N VAL A 100 -11.74 16.00 -2.02
CA VAL A 100 -10.55 16.47 -2.78
C VAL A 100 -9.53 15.34 -2.94
N GLY A 101 -9.25 14.58 -1.88
CA GLY A 101 -8.36 13.42 -1.96
C GLY A 101 -8.87 12.35 -2.91
N ALA A 102 -10.17 12.06 -2.90
CA ALA A 102 -10.83 11.14 -3.82
C ALA A 102 -10.70 11.59 -5.28
N PHE A 103 -10.86 12.90 -5.56
CA PHE A 103 -10.65 13.48 -6.88
C PHE A 103 -9.22 13.25 -7.37
N VAL A 104 -8.22 13.56 -6.56
CA VAL A 104 -6.81 13.36 -6.90
C VAL A 104 -6.52 11.87 -7.16
N ALA A 105 -6.98 10.99 -6.28
CA ALA A 105 -6.75 9.56 -6.40
C ALA A 105 -7.37 8.98 -7.69
N ILE A 106 -8.62 9.30 -7.97
CA ILE A 106 -9.35 8.68 -9.10
C ILE A 106 -9.09 9.43 -10.41
N VAL A 107 -9.31 10.74 -10.45
CA VAL A 107 -9.23 11.48 -11.71
C VAL A 107 -7.77 11.64 -12.13
N ILE A 108 -6.94 12.22 -11.25
CA ILE A 108 -5.56 12.58 -11.61
C ILE A 108 -4.67 11.33 -11.70
N THR A 109 -4.72 10.43 -10.71
CA THR A 109 -3.74 9.34 -10.64
C THR A 109 -4.17 8.11 -11.44
N LYS A 110 -5.47 7.80 -11.51
CA LYS A 110 -5.97 6.59 -12.17
C LYS A 110 -6.50 6.88 -13.57
N GLN A 111 -7.48 7.75 -13.71
CA GLN A 111 -8.25 7.90 -14.94
C GLN A 111 -7.53 8.67 -16.05
N LEU A 112 -6.73 9.70 -15.71
CA LEU A 112 -5.91 10.43 -16.69
C LEU A 112 -4.87 9.56 -17.37
N PHE A 113 -4.34 8.54 -16.68
CA PHE A 113 -3.35 7.61 -17.23
C PHE A 113 -3.95 6.44 -18.01
N GLY A 114 -5.28 6.30 -18.03
CA GLY A 114 -5.96 5.26 -18.82
C GLY A 114 -6.83 4.29 -18.00
N GLY A 115 -6.93 4.47 -16.69
CA GLY A 115 -7.73 3.63 -15.79
C GLY A 115 -6.92 2.55 -15.08
N LEU A 116 -7.59 1.49 -14.65
CA LEU A 116 -6.94 0.38 -13.93
C LEU A 116 -5.86 -0.28 -14.80
N GLY A 117 -4.68 -0.46 -14.25
CA GLY A 117 -3.55 -1.09 -14.93
C GLY A 117 -2.54 -0.11 -15.55
N TYR A 118 -2.91 1.16 -15.73
CA TYR A 118 -2.06 2.20 -16.33
C TYR A 118 -1.55 3.24 -15.34
N ASN A 119 -1.96 3.16 -14.09
CA ASN A 119 -1.52 4.10 -13.05
C ASN A 119 -0.03 3.90 -12.72
N PHE A 120 0.71 5.01 -12.63
CA PHE A 120 2.15 5.02 -12.32
C PHE A 120 2.47 4.74 -10.85
N ALA A 121 1.50 4.96 -9.96
CA ALA A 121 1.57 4.72 -8.52
C ALA A 121 0.20 4.33 -7.98
N ASN A 122 0.15 3.82 -6.75
CA ASN A 122 -1.11 3.50 -6.08
C ASN A 122 -1.97 4.76 -5.92
N PRO A 123 -3.22 4.79 -6.45
CA PRO A 123 -4.05 5.99 -6.45
C PRO A 123 -4.40 6.51 -5.05
N ALA A 124 -4.73 5.63 -4.11
CA ALA A 124 -5.03 6.02 -2.73
C ALA A 124 -3.82 6.66 -2.04
N LEU A 125 -2.63 6.14 -2.34
CA LEU A 125 -1.37 6.67 -1.83
C LEU A 125 -1.09 8.10 -2.31
N VAL A 126 -1.25 8.36 -3.61
CA VAL A 126 -1.04 9.70 -4.18
C VAL A 126 -2.07 10.68 -3.61
N GLY A 127 -3.34 10.26 -3.50
CA GLY A 127 -4.38 11.05 -2.83
C GLY A 127 -3.99 11.42 -1.40
N ARG A 128 -3.51 10.46 -0.59
CA ARG A 128 -3.00 10.69 0.77
C ARG A 128 -1.84 11.70 0.80
N ILE A 129 -0.85 11.53 -0.08
CA ILE A 129 0.32 12.42 -0.12
C ILE A 129 -0.10 13.85 -0.46
N VAL A 130 -0.97 14.06 -1.44
CA VAL A 130 -1.47 15.39 -1.80
C VAL A 130 -2.24 16.02 -0.64
N LEU A 131 -3.09 15.23 0.06
CA LEU A 131 -3.78 15.73 1.25
C LEU A 131 -2.81 16.08 2.37
N PHE A 132 -1.77 15.28 2.58
CA PHE A 132 -0.76 15.53 3.60
C PHE A 132 0.02 16.82 3.31
N LEU A 133 0.40 17.07 2.06
CA LEU A 133 1.12 18.28 1.67
C LEU A 133 0.23 19.53 1.69
N GLY A 134 -1.02 19.41 1.23
CA GLY A 134 -1.95 20.54 1.16
C GLY A 134 -2.64 20.90 2.48
N PHE A 135 -2.88 19.90 3.34
CA PHE A 135 -3.66 20.04 4.57
C PHE A 135 -2.95 19.42 5.78
N THR A 136 -1.64 19.65 5.92
CA THR A 136 -0.78 19.02 6.93
C THR A 136 -1.36 19.11 8.33
N SER A 137 -1.82 20.28 8.78
CA SER A 137 -2.37 20.48 10.11
C SER A 137 -3.62 19.63 10.39
N ARG A 138 -4.40 19.33 9.37
CA ARG A 138 -5.58 18.44 9.50
C ARG A 138 -5.19 16.96 9.43
N MET A 139 -4.22 16.62 8.63
CA MET A 139 -3.71 15.26 8.49
C MET A 139 -2.91 14.78 9.71
N THR A 140 -2.33 15.70 10.48
CA THR A 140 -1.57 15.39 11.71
C THR A 140 -2.40 15.57 12.98
N ALA A 141 -3.69 15.95 12.87
CA ALA A 141 -4.61 16.08 14.02
C ALA A 141 -5.17 14.72 14.39
N TYR A 142 -4.41 13.96 15.18
CA TYR A 142 -4.83 12.64 15.65
C TYR A 142 -5.85 12.77 16.80
N VAL A 143 -6.87 11.93 16.75
CA VAL A 143 -7.89 11.83 17.81
C VAL A 143 -7.63 10.53 18.55
N TYR A 144 -7.61 10.60 19.87
CA TYR A 144 -7.50 9.43 20.74
C TYR A 144 -8.86 8.79 20.96
N PRO A 145 -8.95 7.46 21.12
CA PRO A 145 -10.17 6.82 21.56
C PRO A 145 -10.59 7.32 22.95
N ASP A 146 -11.88 7.52 23.20
CA ASP A 146 -12.43 8.03 24.48
C ASP A 146 -12.06 7.16 25.70
N MET A 147 -11.52 5.97 25.50
CA MET A 147 -11.07 5.06 26.55
C MET A 147 -9.65 5.33 27.07
N ALA A 148 -8.86 6.17 26.43
CA ALA A 148 -7.49 6.50 26.84
C ALA A 148 -7.46 7.85 27.57
N VAL A 149 -7.91 7.88 28.82
CA VAL A 149 -8.16 9.11 29.62
C VAL A 149 -6.88 9.89 29.96
N ASP A 150 -5.69 9.27 29.91
CA ASP A 150 -4.43 9.87 30.39
C ASP A 150 -3.33 10.05 29.31
N ALA A 151 -3.63 9.79 28.05
CA ALA A 151 -2.64 9.97 26.98
C ALA A 151 -2.59 11.43 26.50
N LEU A 152 -1.39 11.99 26.44
CA LEU A 152 -1.12 13.32 25.89
C LEU A 152 -1.77 13.47 24.51
N ALA A 153 -2.73 14.36 24.41
CA ALA A 153 -3.74 14.46 23.33
C ALA A 153 -3.20 14.82 21.91
N SER A 154 -1.92 14.62 21.59
CA SER A 154 -1.37 15.09 20.31
C SER A 154 -0.19 14.30 19.73
N ALA A 155 0.33 13.28 20.40
CA ALA A 155 1.53 12.58 19.94
C ALA A 155 1.24 11.12 19.59
N THR A 156 1.58 10.69 18.36
CA THR A 156 1.60 9.27 18.00
C THR A 156 2.76 8.56 18.71
N PRO A 157 2.75 7.23 18.88
CA PRO A 157 3.87 6.48 19.42
C PRO A 157 5.19 6.67 18.65
N LEU A 158 5.13 7.19 17.42
CA LEU A 158 6.29 7.55 16.58
C LEU A 158 6.88 8.93 16.92
N ALA A 159 6.19 9.76 17.70
CA ALA A 159 6.74 11.09 18.04
C ALA A 159 7.98 10.93 18.92
N SER A 160 8.98 11.74 18.67
CA SER A 160 10.26 11.75 19.42
C SER A 160 10.09 12.08 20.90
N SER A 161 8.96 12.68 21.27
CA SER A 161 8.62 13.04 22.66
C SER A 161 8.02 11.90 23.47
N VAL A 162 7.69 10.76 22.85
CA VAL A 162 7.04 9.62 23.50
C VAL A 162 8.09 8.57 23.86
N ASP A 163 8.14 8.19 25.14
CA ASP A 163 8.94 7.04 25.56
C ASP A 163 8.28 5.74 25.08
N ARG A 164 8.97 5.03 24.21
CA ARG A 164 8.47 3.79 23.60
C ARG A 164 8.28 2.67 24.60
N HIS A 165 9.02 2.68 25.73
CA HIS A 165 8.86 1.71 26.81
C HIS A 165 7.59 1.94 27.64
N ALA A 166 7.03 3.15 27.61
CA ALA A 166 5.75 3.45 28.27
C ALA A 166 4.54 2.98 27.46
N VAL A 167 4.73 2.62 26.18
CA VAL A 167 3.64 2.17 25.30
C VAL A 167 3.45 0.67 25.45
N SER A 168 2.23 0.25 25.79
CA SER A 168 1.87 -1.17 25.90
C SER A 168 1.70 -1.81 24.52
N LEU A 169 2.32 -2.99 24.32
CA LEU A 169 2.13 -3.78 23.09
C LEU A 169 0.66 -4.19 22.90
N LEU A 170 -0.08 -4.43 23.98
CA LEU A 170 -1.51 -4.79 23.91
C LEU A 170 -2.34 -3.61 23.41
N ASP A 171 -2.04 -2.38 23.84
CA ASP A 171 -2.74 -1.20 23.37
C ASP A 171 -2.49 -0.95 21.88
N MET A 172 -1.25 -1.17 21.43
CA MET A 172 -0.91 -1.12 20.01
C MET A 172 -1.64 -2.20 19.20
N PHE A 173 -1.76 -3.41 19.75
CA PHE A 173 -2.41 -4.53 19.08
C PHE A 173 -3.92 -4.33 18.98
N LEU A 174 -4.56 -3.80 20.02
CA LEU A 174 -5.99 -3.55 20.08
C LEU A 174 -6.41 -2.20 19.48
N GLY A 175 -5.46 -1.26 19.36
CA GLY A 175 -5.73 0.04 18.76
C GLY A 175 -6.12 1.14 19.73
N LEU A 176 -5.69 1.06 20.98
CA LEU A 176 -5.97 2.06 22.02
C LEU A 176 -4.91 3.18 22.02
N HIS A 177 -4.55 3.68 20.85
CA HIS A 177 -3.58 4.76 20.67
C HIS A 177 -4.01 5.73 19.56
N GLY A 178 -3.39 6.90 19.51
CA GLY A 178 -3.67 7.89 18.47
C GLY A 178 -2.99 7.56 17.16
N GLY A 179 -3.73 7.69 16.05
CA GLY A 179 -3.21 7.44 14.71
C GLY A 179 -4.27 7.67 13.62
N MET A 180 -3.95 7.25 12.40
CA MET A 180 -4.91 7.20 11.30
C MET A 180 -5.89 6.04 11.50
N MET A 181 -7.11 6.17 11.00
CA MET A 181 -8.19 5.20 11.24
C MET A 181 -7.82 3.75 10.91
N GLY A 182 -7.06 3.51 9.83
CA GLY A 182 -6.72 2.16 9.36
C GLY A 182 -5.45 1.57 9.96
N GLU A 183 -4.61 2.37 10.61
CA GLU A 183 -3.33 1.90 11.13
C GLU A 183 -3.37 1.55 12.63
N VAL A 184 -4.38 2.04 13.34
CA VAL A 184 -4.46 1.95 14.81
C VAL A 184 -4.58 0.51 15.29
N CYS A 185 -5.43 -0.32 14.69
CA CYS A 185 -5.66 -1.69 15.14
C CYS A 185 -4.81 -2.71 14.35
N VAL A 186 -3.68 -3.12 14.92
CA VAL A 186 -2.79 -4.13 14.31
C VAL A 186 -3.49 -5.46 14.09
N LEU A 187 -4.34 -5.91 15.04
CA LEU A 187 -5.11 -7.14 14.92
C LEU A 187 -5.96 -7.15 13.65
N ALA A 188 -6.66 -6.06 13.35
CA ALA A 188 -7.51 -5.94 12.18
C ALA A 188 -6.71 -6.02 10.87
N ILE A 189 -5.52 -5.39 10.83
CA ILE A 189 -4.60 -5.47 9.69
C ILE A 189 -4.11 -6.91 9.49
N LEU A 190 -3.71 -7.59 10.56
CA LEU A 190 -3.23 -8.98 10.48
C LEU A 190 -4.33 -9.95 10.06
N LEU A 191 -5.57 -9.77 10.48
CA LEU A 191 -6.72 -10.56 10.00
C LEU A 191 -6.94 -10.37 8.50
N GLY A 192 -6.90 -9.11 8.02
CA GLY A 192 -6.98 -8.82 6.59
C GLY A 192 -5.81 -9.42 5.81
N PHE A 193 -4.59 -9.34 6.34
CA PHE A 193 -3.40 -9.94 5.75
C PHE A 193 -3.53 -11.46 5.64
N ALA A 194 -3.93 -12.13 6.72
CA ALA A 194 -4.12 -13.57 6.74
C ALA A 194 -5.17 -14.02 5.69
N TYR A 195 -6.27 -13.29 5.57
CA TYR A 195 -7.28 -13.55 4.54
C TYR A 195 -6.73 -13.41 3.12
N LEU A 196 -5.99 -12.33 2.81
CA LEU A 196 -5.39 -12.11 1.49
C LEU A 196 -4.36 -13.17 1.11
N VAL A 197 -3.58 -13.65 2.09
CA VAL A 197 -2.62 -14.75 1.89
C VAL A 197 -3.35 -16.08 1.67
N ALA A 198 -4.38 -16.37 2.48
CA ALA A 198 -5.18 -17.60 2.37
C ALA A 198 -5.90 -17.71 1.01
N THR A 199 -6.42 -16.57 0.50
CA THR A 199 -7.04 -16.48 -0.83
C THR A 199 -6.03 -16.39 -1.97
N LYS A 200 -4.72 -16.42 -1.68
CA LYS A 200 -3.62 -16.25 -2.65
C LYS A 200 -3.73 -14.94 -3.46
N THR A 201 -4.42 -13.97 -2.92
CA THR A 201 -4.59 -12.64 -3.54
C THR A 201 -3.28 -11.86 -3.48
N ILE A 202 -2.48 -11.96 -2.40
CA ILE A 202 -1.17 -11.34 -2.28
C ILE A 202 -0.10 -12.35 -1.91
N GLN A 203 1.16 -11.99 -2.20
CA GLN A 203 2.33 -12.76 -1.75
C GLN A 203 2.91 -12.14 -0.47
N VAL A 204 3.30 -13.01 0.46
CA VAL A 204 3.87 -12.64 1.76
C VAL A 204 5.20 -11.88 1.65
N THR A 205 5.92 -12.03 0.52
CA THR A 205 7.28 -11.52 0.32
C THR A 205 7.39 -10.02 0.57
N ILE A 206 6.51 -9.19 -0.02
CA ILE A 206 6.62 -7.73 0.09
C ILE A 206 6.38 -7.26 1.54
N PRO A 207 5.25 -7.60 2.21
CA PRO A 207 4.99 -7.14 3.58
C PRO A 207 6.07 -7.58 4.55
N VAL A 208 6.46 -8.86 4.50
CA VAL A 208 7.47 -9.39 5.42
C VAL A 208 8.84 -8.74 5.20
N THR A 209 9.25 -8.52 3.95
CA THR A 209 10.54 -7.89 3.66
C THR A 209 10.56 -6.44 4.15
N ILE A 210 9.49 -5.67 3.95
CA ILE A 210 9.41 -4.28 4.44
C ILE A 210 9.54 -4.24 5.96
N VAL A 211 8.70 -5.00 6.67
CA VAL A 211 8.67 -5.03 8.13
C VAL A 211 10.01 -5.51 8.69
N ALA A 212 10.56 -6.60 8.15
CA ALA A 212 11.86 -7.14 8.58
C ALA A 212 12.98 -6.12 8.38
N THR A 213 13.00 -5.41 7.24
CA THR A 213 14.05 -4.39 6.98
C THR A 213 13.96 -3.24 7.97
N VAL A 214 12.77 -2.71 8.22
CA VAL A 214 12.59 -1.63 9.20
C VAL A 214 12.96 -2.13 10.60
N PHE A 215 12.49 -3.30 11.01
CA PHE A 215 12.82 -3.88 12.33
C PHE A 215 14.31 -4.05 12.54
N ILE A 216 15.03 -4.63 11.58
CA ILE A 216 16.47 -4.85 11.65
C ILE A 216 17.22 -3.51 11.73
N LEU A 217 16.91 -2.56 10.86
CA LEU A 217 17.59 -1.27 10.81
C LEU A 217 17.32 -0.44 12.08
N THR A 218 16.09 -0.43 12.57
CA THR A 218 15.73 0.25 13.83
C THR A 218 16.45 -0.38 15.02
N THR A 219 16.47 -1.72 15.10
CA THR A 219 17.18 -2.43 16.17
C THR A 219 18.68 -2.14 16.14
N LEU A 220 19.30 -2.11 14.96
CA LEU A 220 20.72 -1.77 14.81
C LEU A 220 21.01 -0.31 15.20
N ASN A 221 20.09 0.59 14.92
CA ASN A 221 20.27 2.02 15.23
C ASN A 221 20.03 2.35 16.71
N THR A 222 19.01 1.75 17.33
CA THR A 222 18.60 2.05 18.72
C THR A 222 19.21 1.11 19.75
N GLY A 223 19.66 -0.08 19.33
CA GLY A 223 20.11 -1.14 20.24
C GLY A 223 18.96 -1.81 21.01
N ASP A 224 17.71 -1.43 20.75
CA ASP A 224 16.52 -1.86 21.50
C ASP A 224 15.48 -2.53 20.59
N PRO A 225 15.35 -3.87 20.68
CA PRO A 225 14.36 -4.61 19.89
C PRO A 225 12.91 -4.29 20.24
N TYR A 226 12.64 -3.89 21.51
CA TYR A 226 11.29 -3.52 21.94
C TYR A 226 10.82 -2.23 21.26
N ALA A 227 11.67 -1.21 21.28
CA ALA A 227 11.41 0.04 20.57
C ALA A 227 11.22 -0.18 19.07
N ALA A 228 12.02 -1.07 18.45
CA ALA A 228 11.87 -1.44 17.05
C ALA A 228 10.51 -2.12 16.76
N LEU A 229 10.04 -2.98 17.69
CA LEU A 229 8.72 -3.63 17.54
C LEU A 229 7.57 -2.61 17.62
N ILE A 230 7.62 -1.68 18.59
CA ILE A 230 6.66 -0.58 18.71
C ILE A 230 6.65 0.26 17.44
N GLU A 231 7.81 0.60 16.87
CA GLU A 231 7.90 1.33 15.60
C GLU A 231 7.30 0.58 14.41
N CYS A 232 7.49 -0.74 14.35
CA CYS A 232 6.89 -1.56 13.31
C CYS A 232 5.37 -1.62 13.42
N MET A 233 4.83 -1.61 14.64
CA MET A 233 3.39 -1.63 14.90
C MET A 233 2.76 -0.23 14.80
N SER A 234 3.58 0.82 14.82
CA SER A 234 3.12 2.22 14.80
C SER A 234 3.09 2.80 13.39
N GLY A 235 2.17 3.74 13.19
CA GLY A 235 2.00 4.45 11.92
C GLY A 235 1.58 3.52 10.79
N GLY A 236 1.63 4.03 9.58
CA GLY A 236 1.16 3.32 8.39
C GLY A 236 2.04 2.17 7.89
N LEU A 237 3.03 1.67 8.66
CA LEU A 237 3.95 0.65 8.16
C LEU A 237 3.24 -0.65 7.81
N LEU A 238 2.49 -1.22 8.77
CA LEU A 238 1.78 -2.48 8.56
C LEU A 238 0.66 -2.33 7.53
N PHE A 239 -0.17 -1.28 7.67
CA PHE A 239 -1.25 -1.02 6.73
C PHE A 239 -0.72 -0.78 5.31
N GLY A 240 0.30 0.06 5.17
CA GLY A 240 0.94 0.36 3.88
C GLY A 240 1.62 -0.85 3.25
N SER A 241 2.30 -1.68 4.05
CA SER A 241 2.99 -2.88 3.54
C SER A 241 2.01 -3.93 3.03
N VAL A 242 0.84 -4.08 3.68
CA VAL A 242 -0.17 -5.10 3.33
C VAL A 242 -1.09 -4.64 2.21
N PHE A 243 -1.65 -3.43 2.29
CA PHE A 243 -2.74 -2.99 1.39
C PHE A 243 -2.30 -2.01 0.30
N MET A 244 -1.14 -1.37 0.44
CA MET A 244 -0.70 -0.34 -0.51
C MET A 244 0.52 -0.77 -1.33
N ALA A 245 1.53 -1.41 -0.71
CA ALA A 245 2.74 -1.84 -1.40
C ALA A 245 2.53 -3.12 -2.23
N THR A 246 1.48 -3.88 -1.96
CA THR A 246 1.13 -5.11 -2.68
C THR A 246 0.19 -4.89 -3.86
N ASP A 247 -0.02 -3.64 -4.28
CA ASP A 247 -0.83 -3.34 -5.46
C ASP A 247 -0.27 -4.03 -6.72
N TYR A 248 -1.14 -4.73 -7.45
CA TYR A 248 -0.76 -5.52 -8.62
C TYR A 248 -0.13 -4.72 -9.75
N VAL A 249 -0.58 -3.47 -9.92
CA VAL A 249 -0.16 -2.62 -11.05
C VAL A 249 1.21 -2.04 -10.80
N THR A 250 1.50 -1.64 -9.56
CA THR A 250 2.66 -0.83 -9.21
C THR A 250 3.78 -1.60 -8.52
N SER A 251 3.56 -2.90 -8.18
CA SER A 251 4.58 -3.75 -7.57
C SER A 251 5.32 -4.62 -8.60
N PRO A 252 6.56 -5.07 -8.33
CA PRO A 252 7.32 -5.95 -9.21
C PRO A 252 6.67 -7.32 -9.41
N PHE A 253 6.88 -7.93 -10.60
CA PHE A 253 6.33 -9.25 -10.94
C PHE A 253 7.15 -10.41 -10.37
N THR A 254 8.48 -10.26 -10.32
CA THR A 254 9.40 -11.34 -9.96
C THR A 254 9.63 -11.40 -8.46
N THR A 255 9.84 -12.60 -7.90
CA THR A 255 10.12 -12.78 -6.46
C THR A 255 11.38 -12.01 -6.03
N LYS A 256 12.44 -12.00 -6.86
CA LYS A 256 13.65 -11.22 -6.60
C LYS A 256 13.37 -9.72 -6.65
N GLY A 257 12.58 -9.26 -7.64
CA GLY A 257 12.14 -7.86 -7.72
C GLY A 257 11.34 -7.43 -6.49
N LYS A 258 10.43 -8.28 -6.01
CA LYS A 258 9.65 -8.04 -4.78
C LYS A 258 10.52 -7.93 -3.53
N LEU A 259 11.57 -8.75 -3.43
CA LEU A 259 12.53 -8.67 -2.33
C LEU A 259 13.29 -7.31 -2.36
N PHE A 260 13.87 -6.93 -3.51
CA PHE A 260 14.55 -5.64 -3.66
C PHE A 260 13.62 -4.46 -3.40
N TYR A 261 12.40 -4.53 -3.90
CA TYR A 261 11.36 -3.53 -3.68
C TYR A 261 11.02 -3.38 -2.18
N GLY A 262 10.84 -4.50 -1.47
CA GLY A 262 10.54 -4.48 -0.04
C GLY A 262 11.70 -3.93 0.79
N VAL A 263 12.96 -4.34 0.48
CA VAL A 263 14.16 -3.80 1.15
C VAL A 263 14.29 -2.30 0.88
N PHE A 264 14.08 -1.86 -0.35
CA PHE A 264 14.16 -0.44 -0.71
C PHE A 264 13.12 0.40 0.05
N ILE A 265 11.85 -0.03 0.07
CA ILE A 265 10.80 0.66 0.82
C ILE A 265 11.12 0.69 2.31
N GLY A 266 11.53 -0.44 2.89
CA GLY A 266 11.91 -0.51 4.30
C GLY A 266 13.06 0.43 4.65
N LEU A 267 14.11 0.47 3.81
CA LEU A 267 15.26 1.36 3.98
C LEU A 267 14.84 2.83 3.93
N ILE A 268 14.08 3.24 2.91
CA ILE A 268 13.62 4.64 2.78
C ILE A 268 12.70 5.02 3.95
N THR A 269 11.81 4.11 4.37
CA THR A 269 10.94 4.37 5.54
C THR A 269 11.76 4.59 6.79
N PHE A 270 12.78 3.74 7.04
CA PHE A 270 13.70 3.90 8.15
C PHE A 270 14.45 5.25 8.10
N LEU A 271 15.01 5.60 6.93
CA LEU A 271 15.73 6.86 6.75
C LEU A 271 14.85 8.09 7.02
N ILE A 272 13.61 8.08 6.53
CA ILE A 272 12.67 9.19 6.76
C ILE A 272 12.29 9.29 8.24
N ARG A 273 12.05 8.17 8.93
CA ARG A 273 11.65 8.15 10.34
C ARG A 273 12.76 8.61 11.29
N HIS A 274 14.02 8.24 11.02
CA HIS A 274 15.14 8.50 11.92
C HIS A 274 15.94 9.76 11.58
N PHE A 275 16.01 10.12 10.32
CA PHE A 275 16.81 11.26 9.83
C PHE A 275 15.96 12.36 9.20
N GLY A 276 14.70 12.08 8.89
CA GLY A 276 13.78 13.07 8.33
C GLY A 276 13.03 13.87 9.39
N SER A 277 12.35 14.92 8.96
CA SER A 277 11.48 15.75 9.80
C SER A 277 10.05 15.18 9.95
N MET A 278 9.75 14.07 9.29
CA MET A 278 8.42 13.46 9.25
C MET A 278 8.40 12.17 10.07
N ASN A 279 7.43 12.02 10.96
CA ASN A 279 7.24 10.81 11.76
C ASN A 279 6.82 9.60 10.90
N GLU A 280 6.13 9.83 9.78
CA GLU A 280 5.66 8.80 8.87
C GLU A 280 6.36 8.91 7.51
N GLY A 281 7.15 7.88 7.15
CA GLY A 281 7.84 7.81 5.87
C GLY A 281 7.24 6.84 4.85
N MET A 282 6.35 5.94 5.31
CA MET A 282 5.89 4.80 4.52
C MET A 282 5.23 5.17 3.20
N SER A 283 4.41 6.19 3.18
CA SER A 283 3.72 6.64 1.96
C SER A 283 4.68 7.14 0.89
N TYR A 284 5.69 7.92 1.29
CA TYR A 284 6.71 8.42 0.37
C TYR A 284 7.62 7.30 -0.11
N ALA A 285 7.97 6.38 0.78
CA ALA A 285 8.79 5.21 0.44
C ALA A 285 8.10 4.31 -0.59
N ILE A 286 6.78 4.04 -0.44
CA ILE A 286 6.02 3.27 -1.43
C ILE A 286 5.94 4.02 -2.76
N LEU A 287 5.69 5.34 -2.74
CA LEU A 287 5.65 6.14 -3.97
C LEU A 287 6.96 6.04 -4.75
N LEU A 288 8.10 6.23 -4.07
CA LEU A 288 9.42 6.07 -4.68
C LEU A 288 9.63 4.63 -5.18
N GLY A 289 9.23 3.63 -4.39
CA GLY A 289 9.28 2.22 -4.77
C GLY A 289 8.48 1.93 -6.05
N ASN A 290 7.26 2.49 -6.16
CA ASN A 290 6.42 2.33 -7.34
C ASN A 290 7.09 2.92 -8.59
N LEU A 291 7.71 4.10 -8.49
CA LEU A 291 8.47 4.71 -9.59
C LEU A 291 9.70 3.89 -9.98
N MET A 292 10.32 3.19 -9.02
CA MET A 292 11.49 2.33 -9.26
C MET A 292 11.14 0.90 -9.72
N THR A 293 9.86 0.54 -9.76
CA THR A 293 9.39 -0.81 -10.13
C THR A 293 9.95 -1.32 -11.47
N PRO A 294 10.06 -0.51 -12.55
CA PRO A 294 10.66 -0.97 -13.79
C PRO A 294 12.11 -1.48 -13.63
N TRP A 295 12.90 -0.83 -12.77
CA TRP A 295 14.28 -1.27 -12.49
C TRP A 295 14.32 -2.55 -11.66
N PHE A 296 13.45 -2.69 -10.66
CA PHE A 296 13.35 -3.93 -9.88
C PHE A 296 12.93 -5.12 -10.75
N ASN A 297 12.06 -4.90 -11.73
CA ASN A 297 11.71 -5.93 -12.70
C ASN A 297 12.88 -6.29 -13.60
N ALA A 298 13.68 -5.32 -14.06
CA ALA A 298 14.86 -5.55 -14.86
C ALA A 298 15.94 -6.35 -14.11
N TRP A 299 16.17 -6.03 -12.82
CA TRP A 299 17.13 -6.77 -11.98
C TRP A 299 16.64 -8.16 -11.61
N GLY A 300 15.32 -8.32 -11.42
CA GLY A 300 14.69 -9.60 -11.15
C GLY A 300 14.42 -10.46 -12.37
N HIS A 301 14.87 -10.05 -13.57
CA HIS A 301 14.54 -10.72 -14.82
C HIS A 301 14.91 -12.21 -14.80
N GLN A 302 13.93 -13.05 -15.08
CA GLN A 302 14.13 -14.48 -15.23
C GLN A 302 14.49 -14.78 -16.69
N THR A 303 15.61 -15.47 -16.89
CA THR A 303 15.96 -15.94 -18.23
C THR A 303 14.98 -17.02 -18.66
N PRO A 304 14.43 -16.98 -19.89
CA PRO A 304 13.56 -18.04 -20.41
C PRO A 304 14.27 -19.40 -20.40
N LEU A 305 13.47 -20.47 -20.28
CA LEU A 305 14.00 -21.84 -20.34
C LEU A 305 14.71 -22.04 -21.69
N GLY A 306 15.97 -22.51 -21.67
CA GLY A 306 16.78 -22.68 -22.88
C GLY A 306 17.55 -21.44 -23.32
N TYR A 307 17.43 -20.28 -22.67
CA TYR A 307 18.23 -19.11 -22.99
C TYR A 307 19.70 -19.34 -22.68
N LYS A 308 20.52 -19.39 -23.75
CA LYS A 308 21.99 -19.38 -23.63
C LYS A 308 22.45 -17.92 -23.68
N LYS A 309 23.05 -17.43 -22.58
CA LYS A 309 23.67 -16.09 -22.59
C LYS A 309 24.59 -16.01 -23.83
N PRO A 310 24.46 -14.97 -24.69
CA PRO A 310 25.41 -14.79 -25.76
C PRO A 310 26.81 -14.73 -25.11
N LYS A 311 27.73 -15.58 -25.56
CA LYS A 311 29.12 -15.49 -25.12
C LYS A 311 29.57 -14.08 -25.46
N LYS A 312 29.85 -13.26 -24.43
CA LYS A 312 30.45 -11.94 -24.67
C LYS A 312 31.55 -12.15 -25.67
N ALA A 313 31.50 -11.43 -26.79
CA ALA A 313 32.49 -11.49 -27.82
C ALA A 313 33.86 -11.06 -27.24
N LYS A 314 34.55 -12.02 -26.62
CA LYS A 314 35.98 -11.91 -26.28
C LYS A 314 36.86 -11.88 -27.54
N LYS A 315 36.25 -11.97 -28.72
CA LYS A 315 36.99 -12.07 -29.99
C LYS A 315 37.27 -10.75 -30.70
N ALA A 316 36.65 -9.63 -30.30
CA ALA A 316 36.97 -8.37 -30.96
C ALA A 316 38.21 -7.66 -30.40
N ALA A 317 38.75 -8.12 -29.24
CA ALA A 317 39.98 -7.55 -28.70
C ALA A 317 41.25 -8.30 -29.09
N GLU A 318 41.16 -9.53 -29.62
CA GLU A 318 42.34 -10.30 -30.05
C GLU A 318 42.66 -10.14 -31.53
N GLU A 319 41.72 -9.66 -32.35
CA GLU A 319 41.98 -9.42 -33.79
C GLU A 319 42.35 -7.96 -34.10
N GLY A 320 42.14 -7.01 -33.16
CA GLY A 320 42.63 -5.62 -33.32
C GLY A 320 44.08 -5.36 -32.86
N GLY A 321 44.79 -6.39 -32.40
CA GLY A 321 46.16 -6.28 -31.91
C GLY A 321 47.24 -6.84 -32.87
N LYS A 322 46.87 -7.16 -34.10
CA LYS A 322 47.84 -7.57 -35.15
C LYS A 322 47.52 -6.83 -36.46
N ALA A 323 47.80 -5.56 -36.48
CA ALA A 323 48.04 -4.80 -37.68
C ALA A 323 49.03 -3.69 -37.36
#